data_89ddb8db5ea9bd20a6e9bd59b0387a58
#
_entry.id   89ddb8db5ea9bd20a6e9bd59b0387a58
#
_cell.length_a   1.000
_cell.length_b   1.000
_cell.length_c   1.000
_cell.angle_alpha   90.00
_cell.angle_beta   90.00
_cell.angle_gamma   90.00
#
_symmetry.space_group_name_H-M   'P 1'
#
loop_
_entity.id
_entity.type
_entity.pdbx_description
1 polymer ?
#
loop_
_entity_poly.entity_id
_entity_poly.type
_entity_poly.pdbx_seq_one_letter_code
_entity_poly.pdbx_strand_id
1 'polypeptide(L)' 'RYTQEDFAAAGTRVVPGAVVRRGAYVARDVVLMPSFVNIGAFVDAGTMVDTWATVGSCAQVGRNVHLSGGVGIGGVLE' A
#
# COMPACT_ATOMS: atom_id res chain seq x y z
N ARG A 1 8.75 -8.89 -3.36
CA ARG A 1 8.27 -7.69 -4.04
C ARG A 1 7.38 -8.04 -5.21
N TYR A 2 6.30 -7.31 -5.37
CA TYR A 2 5.42 -7.47 -6.52
C TYR A 2 5.98 -6.70 -7.71
N THR A 3 5.71 -7.20 -8.92
CA THR A 3 6.08 -6.52 -10.15
C THR A 3 4.95 -5.59 -10.59
N GLN A 4 5.23 -4.71 -11.52
CA GLN A 4 4.19 -3.87 -12.14
C GLN A 4 3.10 -4.71 -12.80
N GLU A 5 3.47 -5.83 -13.38
CA GLU A 5 2.51 -6.73 -14.00
C GLU A 5 1.56 -7.37 -13.00
N ASP A 6 2.07 -7.73 -11.82
CA ASP A 6 1.24 -8.30 -10.77
C ASP A 6 0.19 -7.28 -10.33
N PHE A 7 0.58 -6.03 -10.17
CA PHE A 7 -0.34 -4.97 -9.78
C PHE A 7 -1.36 -4.67 -10.86
N ALA A 8 -0.94 -4.63 -12.12
CA ALA A 8 -1.85 -4.38 -13.23
C ALA A 8 -2.91 -5.48 -13.32
N ALA A 9 -2.53 -6.73 -13.14
CA ALA A 9 -3.47 -7.86 -13.16
C ALA A 9 -4.48 -7.77 -12.02
N ALA A 10 -4.09 -7.21 -10.89
CA ALA A 10 -4.99 -7.02 -9.74
C ALA A 10 -5.82 -5.73 -9.82
N GLY A 11 -5.64 -4.92 -10.86
CA GLY A 11 -6.35 -3.64 -10.99
C GLY A 11 -5.78 -2.56 -10.10
N THR A 12 -4.59 -2.74 -9.57
CA THR A 12 -3.92 -1.78 -8.70
C THR A 12 -3.00 -0.89 -9.50
N ARG A 13 -2.99 0.40 -9.21
CA ARG A 13 -2.05 1.33 -9.80
C ARG A 13 -0.86 1.53 -8.91
N VAL A 14 0.33 1.27 -9.43
CA VAL A 14 1.57 1.44 -8.67
C VAL A 14 2.49 2.36 -9.44
N VAL A 15 2.83 3.48 -8.82
CA VAL A 15 3.78 4.42 -9.40
C VAL A 15 5.20 3.91 -9.11
N PRO A 16 6.14 4.02 -10.06
CA PRO A 16 7.52 3.62 -9.81
C PRO A 16 8.07 4.25 -8.53
N GLY A 17 8.75 3.46 -7.72
CA GLY A 17 9.24 3.90 -6.41
C GLY A 17 8.41 3.43 -5.24
N ALA A 18 7.19 2.98 -5.48
CA ALA A 18 6.39 2.35 -4.42
C ALA A 18 6.99 0.98 -4.09
N VAL A 19 6.98 0.64 -2.80
CA VAL A 19 7.50 -0.64 -2.32
C VAL A 19 6.40 -1.35 -1.55
N VAL A 20 6.08 -2.57 -1.97
CA VAL A 20 5.14 -3.43 -1.27
C VAL A 20 5.87 -4.72 -0.95
N ARG A 21 6.00 -5.03 0.34
CA ARG A 21 6.66 -6.26 0.74
C ARG A 21 5.75 -7.45 0.48
N ARG A 22 6.34 -8.60 0.17
CA ARG A 22 5.58 -9.84 0.08
C ARG A 22 4.92 -10.13 1.41
N GLY A 23 3.71 -10.65 1.36
CA GLY A 23 2.92 -10.88 2.56
C GLY A 23 1.99 -9.71 2.90
N ALA A 24 2.14 -8.57 2.24
CA ALA A 24 1.16 -7.50 2.31
C ALA A 24 0.02 -7.78 1.33
N TYR A 25 -1.19 -7.36 1.67
CA TYR A 25 -2.33 -7.45 0.77
C TYR A 25 -2.76 -6.07 0.32
N VAL A 26 -2.80 -5.87 -0.97
CA VAL A 26 -3.26 -4.62 -1.57
C VAL A 26 -4.43 -4.96 -2.46
N ALA A 27 -5.61 -4.45 -2.12
CA ALA A 27 -6.82 -4.74 -2.86
C ALA A 27 -6.82 -4.05 -4.23
N ARG A 28 -7.79 -4.43 -5.06
CA ARG A 28 -7.98 -3.78 -6.36
C ARG A 28 -8.35 -2.31 -6.19
N ASP A 29 -8.13 -1.54 -7.23
CA ASP A 29 -8.47 -0.11 -7.27
C ASP A 29 -7.73 0.72 -6.21
N VAL A 30 -6.60 0.22 -5.72
CA VAL A 30 -5.71 0.97 -4.85
C VAL A 30 -4.70 1.71 -5.70
N VAL A 31 -4.37 2.94 -5.31
CA VAL A 31 -3.30 3.71 -5.95
C VAL A 31 -2.17 3.85 -4.96
N LEU A 32 -0.99 3.37 -5.35
CA LEU A 32 0.22 3.50 -4.54
C LEU A 32 1.16 4.49 -5.22
N MET A 33 1.29 5.67 -4.64
CA MET A 33 2.35 6.60 -5.00
C MET A 33 3.66 6.07 -4.40
N PRO A 34 4.82 6.67 -4.67
CA PRO A 34 6.06 6.22 -4.04
C PRO A 34 5.92 6.21 -2.53
N SER A 35 5.78 5.04 -1.96
CA SER A 35 5.40 4.82 -0.57
C SER A 35 5.89 3.45 -0.14
N PHE A 36 5.61 3.06 1.10
CA PHE A 36 6.04 1.75 1.60
C PHE A 36 4.88 1.04 2.29
N VAL A 37 4.61 -0.19 1.85
CA VAL A 37 3.60 -1.06 2.48
C VAL A 37 4.34 -2.26 3.05
N ASN A 38 4.34 -2.38 4.37
CA ASN A 38 5.10 -3.40 5.06
C ASN A 38 4.40 -4.75 5.04
N ILE A 39 5.13 -5.78 5.49
CA ILE A 39 4.65 -7.16 5.49
C ILE A 39 3.41 -7.31 6.36
N GLY A 40 2.47 -8.10 5.91
CA GLY A 40 1.24 -8.37 6.65
C GLY A 40 0.23 -7.24 6.64
N ALA A 41 0.55 -6.09 6.05
CA ALA A 41 -0.39 -4.98 5.96
C ALA A 41 -1.54 -5.30 5.00
N PHE A 42 -2.69 -4.70 5.25
CA PHE A 42 -3.87 -4.85 4.42
C PHE A 42 -4.35 -3.48 3.99
N VAL A 43 -4.38 -3.24 2.70
CA VAL A 43 -4.88 -1.99 2.12
C VAL A 43 -6.11 -2.30 1.29
N ASP A 44 -7.26 -1.84 1.73
CA ASP A 44 -8.52 -2.18 1.10
C ASP A 44 -8.81 -1.34 -0.15
N ALA A 45 -9.85 -1.74 -0.86
CA ALA A 45 -10.16 -1.22 -2.20
C ALA A 45 -10.44 0.28 -2.22
N GLY A 46 -10.02 0.93 -3.30
CA GLY A 46 -10.28 2.35 -3.52
C GLY A 46 -9.41 3.31 -2.71
N THR A 47 -8.47 2.79 -1.95
CA THR A 47 -7.58 3.60 -1.12
C THR A 47 -6.43 4.17 -1.93
N MET A 48 -5.99 5.37 -1.60
CA MET A 48 -4.77 5.94 -2.15
C MET A 48 -3.73 6.06 -1.04
N VAL A 49 -2.55 5.51 -1.28
CA VAL A 49 -1.38 5.70 -0.42
C VAL A 49 -0.49 6.72 -1.08
N ASP A 50 -0.48 7.93 -0.55
CA ASP A 50 0.21 9.05 -1.17
C ASP A 50 1.72 8.99 -0.96
N THR A 51 2.43 9.96 -1.55
CA THR A 51 3.90 9.96 -1.61
C THR A 51 4.52 9.94 -0.22
N TRP A 52 5.49 9.04 -0.03
CA TRP A 52 6.24 8.87 1.22
C TRP A 52 5.40 8.41 2.41
N ALA A 53 4.15 8.00 2.21
CA ALA A 53 3.37 7.39 3.27
C ALA A 53 3.89 5.98 3.56
N THR A 54 3.73 5.54 4.80
CA THR A 54 4.16 4.22 5.23
C THR A 54 2.99 3.50 5.88
N VAL A 55 2.73 2.27 5.44
CA VAL A 55 1.76 1.39 6.10
C VAL A 55 2.58 0.35 6.85
N GLY A 56 2.51 0.39 8.17
CA GLY A 56 3.31 -0.47 9.03
C GLY A 56 2.93 -1.93 8.95
N SER A 57 3.77 -2.79 9.53
CA SER A 57 3.55 -4.24 9.48
C SER A 57 2.22 -4.61 10.15
N CYS A 58 1.44 -5.44 9.48
CA CYS A 58 0.13 -5.93 9.92
C CYS A 58 -0.93 -4.83 10.13
N ALA A 59 -0.66 -3.60 9.71
CA ALA A 59 -1.64 -2.52 9.80
C ALA A 59 -2.78 -2.75 8.80
N GLN A 60 -3.95 -2.23 9.11
CA GLN A 60 -5.11 -2.35 8.23
C GLN A 60 -5.62 -0.98 7.82
N VAL A 61 -5.79 -0.80 6.53
CA VAL A 61 -6.33 0.44 5.96
C VAL A 61 -7.65 0.10 5.28
N GLY A 62 -8.70 0.78 5.67
CA GLY A 62 -10.04 0.53 5.16
C GLY A 62 -10.23 0.98 3.71
N ARG A 63 -11.46 0.89 3.24
CA ARG A 63 -11.80 1.27 1.87
C ARG A 63 -11.84 2.78 1.70
N ASN A 64 -11.48 3.23 0.49
CA ASN A 64 -11.64 4.62 0.07
C ASN A 64 -10.98 5.60 1.03
N VAL A 65 -9.84 5.20 1.60
CA VAL A 65 -9.05 6.04 2.49
C VAL A 65 -7.97 6.73 1.68
N HIS A 66 -7.68 7.98 2.01
CA HIS A 66 -6.53 8.67 1.45
C HIS A 66 -5.50 8.90 2.56
N LEU A 67 -4.37 8.21 2.47
CA LEU A 67 -3.25 8.46 3.36
C LEU A 67 -2.42 9.59 2.79
N SER A 68 -2.45 10.73 3.44
CA SER A 68 -1.72 11.92 2.98
C SER A 68 -0.23 11.67 2.92
N GLY A 69 0.45 12.47 2.12
CA GLY A 69 1.91 12.35 1.97
C GLY A 69 2.63 12.41 3.31
N GLY A 70 3.57 11.51 3.52
CA GLY A 70 4.36 11.45 4.73
C GLY A 70 3.69 10.83 5.94
N VAL A 71 2.42 10.42 5.82
CA VAL A 71 1.71 9.79 6.94
C VAL A 71 2.30 8.42 7.26
N GLY A 72 2.43 8.12 8.55
CA GLY A 72 2.85 6.81 9.02
C GLY A 72 1.72 6.11 9.75
N ILE A 73 1.37 4.92 9.32
CA ILE A 73 0.45 4.05 10.04
C ILE A 73 1.30 3.03 10.79
N GLY A 74 1.24 3.08 12.11
CA GLY A 74 2.04 2.21 12.95
C GLY A 74 1.71 0.74 12.79
N GLY A 75 2.72 -0.10 12.95
CA GLY A 75 2.57 -1.54 12.85
C GLY A 75 2.95 -2.23 14.15
N VAL A 76 2.75 -3.55 14.19
CA VAL A 76 3.00 -4.31 15.42
C VAL A 76 4.47 -4.56 15.69
N LEU A 77 5.33 -4.46 14.67
CA LEU A 77 6.77 -4.70 14.80
C LEU A 77 7.61 -3.44 14.78
N GLU A 78 6.98 -2.31 14.90
CA GLU A 78 7.65 -1.01 14.79
C GLU A 78 7.52 -0.20 16.06
#